data_5fd6b4120b865fdaa8270a8858025298
#
_entry.id   5fd6b4120b865fdaa8270a8858025298
#
_cell.length_a   1.000
_cell.length_b   1.000
_cell.length_c   1.000
_cell.angle_alpha   90.00
_cell.angle_beta   90.00
_cell.angle_gamma   90.00
#
_symmetry.space_group_name_H-M   'P 1'
#
loop_
_entity.id
_entity.type
_entity.pdbx_description
1 polymer ?
#
loop_
_entity_poly.entity_id
_entity_poly.type
_entity_poly.pdbx_seq_one_letter_code
_entity_poly.pdbx_strand_id
1 'polypeptide(L)'
;MGAGKTTAIGAVSETPPIVTDVVNNDQSHTKERTTVGLDFGQFTLDSGDRIRMFGTPGQSRFDFLWKILSKNALGMIILTDNSRPDPLADLRVYLEGFADDLDIMPCAIGIGRLGEHPSPSMDDYIEELARHNRVLPVLEVDVRKRDDVILLIDTLLAQLEAGMFGE
;
A
#
# COMPACT_ATOMS: atom_id res chain seq x y z
N MET A 1 -0.99 -10.33 -6.30
CA MET A 1 -0.22 -9.77 -7.43
C MET A 1 -1.14 -8.96 -8.31
N GLY A 2 -0.70 -7.83 -8.88
CA GLY A 2 -1.47 -7.10 -9.89
C GLY A 2 -2.36 -5.95 -9.40
N ALA A 3 -2.27 -5.52 -8.14
CA ALA A 3 -3.00 -4.33 -7.66
C ALA A 3 -2.43 -2.99 -8.17
N GLY A 4 -1.36 -3.04 -8.99
CA GLY A 4 -0.78 -1.86 -9.63
C GLY A 4 0.22 -1.07 -8.80
N LYS A 5 0.86 -1.67 -7.80
CA LYS A 5 1.86 -1.00 -6.96
C LYS A 5 3.01 -0.39 -7.75
N THR A 6 3.61 -1.16 -8.67
CA THR A 6 4.68 -0.68 -9.56
C THR A 6 4.19 0.47 -10.44
N THR A 7 2.98 0.36 -10.97
CA THR A 7 2.36 1.40 -11.80
C THR A 7 2.10 2.67 -10.99
N ALA A 8 1.59 2.55 -9.75
CA ALA A 8 1.34 3.67 -8.86
C ALA A 8 2.63 4.42 -8.53
N ILE A 9 3.69 3.70 -8.17
CA ILE A 9 5.00 4.29 -7.88
C ILE A 9 5.54 4.99 -9.13
N GLY A 10 5.47 4.34 -10.30
CA GLY A 10 5.91 4.91 -11.57
C GLY A 10 5.14 6.16 -11.99
N ALA A 11 3.86 6.28 -11.63
CA ALA A 11 3.02 7.43 -11.98
C ALA A 11 3.47 8.72 -11.28
N VAL A 12 4.07 8.65 -10.11
CA VAL A 12 4.49 9.81 -9.30
C VAL A 12 6.00 9.95 -9.17
N SER A 13 6.78 8.89 -9.38
CA SER A 13 8.22 8.93 -9.22
C SER A 13 8.88 9.86 -10.24
N GLU A 14 9.82 10.70 -9.77
CA GLU A 14 10.65 11.58 -10.59
C GLU A 14 11.75 10.83 -11.33
N THR A 15 12.08 9.64 -10.83
CA THR A 15 13.05 8.73 -11.44
C THR A 15 12.35 7.44 -11.85
N PRO A 16 12.84 6.70 -12.86
CA PRO A 16 12.29 5.38 -13.17
C PRO A 16 12.26 4.51 -11.91
N PRO A 17 11.18 3.76 -11.64
CA PRO A 17 11.12 2.85 -10.51
C PRO A 17 12.28 1.87 -10.54
N ILE A 18 12.98 1.74 -9.42
CA ILE A 18 14.07 0.78 -9.27
C ILE A 18 13.48 -0.48 -8.67
N VAL A 19 13.63 -1.59 -9.37
CA VAL A 19 13.35 -2.91 -8.80
C VAL A 19 14.62 -3.40 -8.11
N THR A 20 14.61 -3.44 -6.79
CA THR A 20 15.71 -3.98 -6.00
C THR A 20 15.43 -5.44 -5.66
N ASP A 21 16.32 -6.32 -6.11
CA ASP A 21 16.29 -7.72 -5.73
C ASP A 21 16.85 -7.89 -4.33
N VAL A 22 16.00 -8.26 -3.38
CA VAL A 22 16.44 -8.64 -2.03
C VAL A 22 16.63 -10.15 -2.00
N VAL A 23 17.89 -10.56 -1.78
CA VAL A 23 18.23 -11.98 -1.63
C VAL A 23 17.88 -12.40 -0.19
N ASN A 24 16.96 -13.35 -0.05
CA ASN A 24 16.69 -13.98 1.23
C ASN A 24 17.82 -14.93 1.59
N ASN A 25 18.59 -14.61 2.64
CA ASN A 25 19.67 -15.44 3.19
C ASN A 25 19.21 -16.31 4.37
N ASP A 26 17.94 -16.65 4.47
CA ASP A 26 17.48 -17.53 5.53
C ASP A 26 18.05 -18.94 5.35
N GLN A 27 18.95 -19.33 6.27
CA GLN A 27 19.74 -20.57 6.20
C GLN A 27 18.94 -21.82 6.59
N SER A 28 17.64 -21.73 6.84
CA SER A 28 16.82 -22.88 7.18
C SER A 28 16.10 -23.43 5.95
N HIS A 29 16.67 -24.48 5.40
CA HIS A 29 16.12 -25.40 4.40
C HIS A 29 16.11 -24.96 2.92
N THR A 30 16.98 -25.64 2.15
CA THR A 30 17.06 -25.76 0.68
C THR A 30 17.31 -24.46 -0.11
N LYS A 31 18.39 -24.50 -0.84
CA LYS A 31 18.96 -23.51 -1.76
C LYS A 31 18.02 -23.02 -2.87
N GLU A 32 16.91 -22.41 -2.54
CA GLU A 32 16.19 -21.55 -3.47
C GLU A 32 16.45 -20.10 -3.08
N ARG A 33 17.31 -19.44 -3.81
CA ARG A 33 17.46 -17.99 -3.77
C ARG A 33 16.16 -17.39 -4.31
N THR A 34 15.22 -17.11 -3.43
CA THR A 34 14.02 -16.37 -3.82
C THR A 34 14.41 -14.91 -3.90
N THR A 35 14.62 -14.42 -5.12
CA THR A 35 14.80 -13.00 -5.38
C THR A 35 13.46 -12.31 -5.21
N VAL A 36 13.36 -11.40 -4.23
CA VAL A 36 12.16 -10.59 -4.02
C VAL A 36 12.42 -9.22 -4.60
N GLY A 37 11.71 -8.87 -5.67
CA GLY A 37 11.73 -7.53 -6.23
C GLY A 37 10.95 -6.56 -5.34
N LEU A 38 11.60 -5.53 -4.82
CA LEU A 38 10.98 -4.39 -4.17
C LEU A 38 10.92 -3.21 -5.14
N ASP A 39 9.74 -2.68 -5.38
CA ASP A 39 9.59 -1.44 -6.13
C ASP A 39 9.97 -0.26 -5.24
N PHE A 40 10.74 0.66 -5.78
CA PHE A 40 11.12 1.89 -5.10
C PHE A 40 10.92 3.09 -6.02
N GLY A 41 10.39 4.17 -5.47
CA GLY A 41 10.31 5.45 -6.16
C GLY A 41 10.34 6.61 -5.18
N GLN A 42 10.58 7.79 -5.69
CA GLN A 42 10.58 9.02 -4.90
C GLN A 42 10.10 10.20 -5.71
N PHE A 43 9.51 11.17 -5.03
CA PHE A 43 9.19 12.48 -5.59
C PHE A 43 9.31 13.56 -4.51
N THR A 44 9.47 14.80 -4.95
CA THR A 44 9.63 15.97 -4.08
C THR A 44 8.32 16.74 -4.03
N LEU A 45 7.85 17.06 -2.82
CA LEU A 45 6.71 17.93 -2.59
C LEU A 45 7.07 19.39 -2.89
N ASP A 46 6.06 20.23 -3.08
CA ASP A 46 6.24 21.68 -3.26
C ASP A 46 6.97 22.33 -2.08
N SER A 47 6.84 21.76 -0.87
CA SER A 47 7.57 22.16 0.33
C SER A 47 9.08 21.89 0.27
N GLY A 48 9.56 21.08 -0.68
CA GLY A 48 10.92 20.60 -0.77
C GLY A 48 11.17 19.27 -0.06
N ASP A 49 10.18 18.75 0.67
CA ASP A 49 10.26 17.44 1.33
C ASP A 49 10.22 16.32 0.31
N ARG A 50 11.02 15.29 0.55
CA ARG A 50 11.13 14.13 -0.35
C ARG A 50 10.32 12.96 0.18
N ILE A 51 9.39 12.47 -0.62
CA ILE A 51 8.60 11.27 -0.35
C ILE A 51 9.28 10.07 -0.98
N ARG A 52 9.52 9.05 -0.18
CA ARG A 52 10.05 7.75 -0.62
C ARG A 52 8.96 6.71 -0.52
N MET A 53 8.77 5.95 -1.58
CA MET A 53 7.74 4.92 -1.67
C MET A 53 8.38 3.57 -1.90
N PHE A 54 7.90 2.57 -1.15
CA PHE A 54 8.31 1.18 -1.30
C PHE A 54 7.09 0.32 -1.59
N GLY A 55 7.15 -0.44 -2.67
CA GLY A 55 6.13 -1.42 -3.00
C GLY A 55 6.50 -2.79 -2.43
N THR A 56 5.68 -3.30 -1.52
CA THR A 56 5.88 -4.64 -0.94
C THR A 56 5.31 -5.73 -1.84
N PRO A 57 5.91 -6.93 -1.86
CA PRO A 57 5.30 -8.08 -2.51
C PRO A 57 3.95 -8.41 -1.86
N GLY A 58 2.91 -8.65 -2.67
CA GLY A 58 1.55 -8.94 -2.19
C GLY A 58 1.32 -10.38 -1.74
N GLN A 59 2.34 -11.23 -1.67
CA GLN A 59 2.21 -12.63 -1.26
C GLN A 59 2.54 -12.79 0.23
N SER A 60 1.72 -13.52 0.97
CA SER A 60 1.87 -13.75 2.42
C SER A 60 3.22 -14.39 2.81
N ARG A 61 3.86 -15.15 1.92
CA ARG A 61 5.21 -15.70 2.15
C ARG A 61 6.30 -14.64 2.37
N PHE A 62 6.00 -13.37 2.11
CA PHE A 62 6.90 -12.23 2.28
C PHE A 62 6.52 -11.35 3.49
N ASP A 63 5.75 -11.86 4.43
CA ASP A 63 5.31 -11.12 5.63
C ASP A 63 6.47 -10.54 6.43
N PHE A 64 7.64 -11.22 6.42
CA PHE A 64 8.85 -10.71 7.08
C PHE A 64 9.35 -9.40 6.49
N LEU A 65 9.19 -9.19 5.16
CA LEU A 65 9.53 -7.92 4.49
C LEU A 65 8.57 -6.81 4.88
N TRP A 66 7.29 -7.13 5.06
CA TRP A 66 6.30 -6.18 5.50
C TRP A 66 6.70 -5.56 6.84
N LYS A 67 7.12 -6.39 7.79
CA LYS A 67 7.58 -5.93 9.12
C LYS A 67 8.84 -5.08 9.06
N ILE A 68 9.75 -5.38 8.16
CA ILE A 68 10.98 -4.59 7.99
C ILE A 68 10.67 -3.22 7.40
N LEU A 69 9.82 -3.17 6.38
CA LEU A 69 9.47 -1.92 5.69
C LEU A 69 8.58 -1.03 6.54
N SER A 70 7.62 -1.60 7.27
CA SER A 70 6.69 -0.83 8.11
C SER A 70 7.38 -0.14 9.28
N LYS A 71 8.47 -0.71 9.82
CA LYS A 71 9.22 -0.15 10.95
C LYS A 71 9.64 1.31 10.78
N ASN A 72 9.97 1.73 9.56
CA ASN A 72 10.44 3.08 9.24
C ASN A 72 9.45 3.86 8.37
N ALA A 73 8.29 3.30 8.11
CA ALA A 73 7.27 3.97 7.32
C ALA A 73 6.52 4.99 8.16
N LEU A 74 6.19 6.13 7.55
CA LEU A 74 5.33 7.16 8.17
C LEU A 74 3.85 6.91 7.89
N GLY A 75 3.53 6.12 6.89
CA GLY A 75 2.18 5.78 6.51
C GLY A 75 2.15 4.63 5.52
N MET A 76 0.97 4.13 5.27
CA MET A 76 0.73 2.97 4.42
C MET A 76 -0.39 3.24 3.42
N ILE A 77 -0.22 2.76 2.20
CA ILE A 77 -1.31 2.71 1.21
C ILE A 77 -1.55 1.23 0.90
N ILE A 78 -2.79 0.81 1.02
CA ILE A 78 -3.23 -0.51 0.57
C ILE A 78 -3.97 -0.34 -0.75
N LEU A 79 -3.49 -1.00 -1.79
CA LEU A 79 -4.15 -1.02 -3.09
C LEU A 79 -4.88 -2.34 -3.29
N THR A 80 -6.14 -2.25 -3.71
CA THR A 80 -6.96 -3.39 -4.10
C THR A 80 -7.37 -3.27 -5.56
N ASP A 81 -7.78 -4.38 -6.15
CA ASP A 81 -8.22 -4.44 -7.54
C ASP A 81 -9.56 -5.16 -7.60
N ASN A 82 -10.61 -4.43 -7.93
CA ASN A 82 -11.98 -4.97 -8.00
C ASN A 82 -12.21 -5.98 -9.13
N SER A 83 -11.26 -6.12 -10.06
CA SER A 83 -11.32 -7.16 -11.09
C SER A 83 -10.90 -8.55 -10.59
N ARG A 84 -10.35 -8.63 -9.38
CA ARG A 84 -9.94 -9.90 -8.78
C ARG A 84 -11.16 -10.71 -8.28
N PRO A 85 -11.01 -12.05 -8.11
CA PRO A 85 -12.12 -12.90 -7.68
C PRO A 85 -12.73 -12.53 -6.34
N ASP A 86 -11.93 -12.16 -5.35
CA ASP A 86 -12.38 -11.74 -4.01
C ASP A 86 -11.51 -10.61 -3.47
N PRO A 87 -11.79 -9.36 -3.86
CA PRO A 87 -11.02 -8.20 -3.41
C PRO A 87 -11.09 -7.95 -1.91
N LEU A 88 -12.20 -8.28 -1.26
CA LEU A 88 -12.34 -8.13 0.19
C LEU A 88 -11.50 -9.17 0.96
N ALA A 89 -11.35 -10.37 0.44
CA ALA A 89 -10.42 -11.35 1.00
C ALA A 89 -8.97 -10.87 0.89
N ASP A 90 -8.60 -10.26 -0.25
CA ASP A 90 -7.28 -9.65 -0.42
C ASP A 90 -7.05 -8.53 0.60
N LEU A 91 -8.04 -7.67 0.85
CA LEU A 91 -7.97 -6.63 1.87
C LEU A 91 -7.76 -7.21 3.27
N ARG A 92 -8.51 -8.26 3.64
CA ARG A 92 -8.39 -8.92 4.95
C ARG A 92 -6.97 -9.40 5.23
N VAL A 93 -6.30 -9.98 4.25
CA VAL A 93 -4.90 -10.42 4.38
C VAL A 93 -4.00 -9.27 4.84
N TYR A 94 -4.16 -8.08 4.26
CA TYR A 94 -3.38 -6.91 4.66
C TYR A 94 -3.81 -6.35 6.02
N LEU A 95 -5.10 -6.29 6.31
CA LEU A 95 -5.60 -5.82 7.61
C LEU A 95 -5.10 -6.70 8.77
N GLU A 96 -5.04 -8.00 8.57
CA GLU A 96 -4.52 -8.96 9.54
C GLU A 96 -2.99 -8.90 9.62
N GLY A 97 -2.31 -8.87 8.48
CA GLY A 97 -0.84 -8.85 8.42
C GLY A 97 -0.21 -7.58 8.97
N PHE A 98 -0.90 -6.45 8.88
CA PHE A 98 -0.44 -5.13 9.37
C PHE A 98 -1.24 -4.64 10.58
N ALA A 99 -1.93 -5.51 11.31
CA ALA A 99 -2.81 -5.10 12.39
C ALA A 99 -2.13 -4.19 13.42
N ASP A 100 -0.91 -4.53 13.86
CA ASP A 100 -0.14 -3.74 14.82
C ASP A 100 0.33 -2.40 14.21
N ASP A 101 0.74 -2.41 12.94
CA ASP A 101 1.18 -1.20 12.25
C ASP A 101 0.03 -0.22 12.04
N LEU A 102 -1.17 -0.72 11.74
CA LEU A 102 -2.37 0.09 11.56
C LEU A 102 -2.85 0.78 12.84
N ASP A 103 -2.40 0.34 14.00
CA ASP A 103 -2.69 1.00 15.28
C ASP A 103 -1.83 2.25 15.51
N ILE A 104 -0.69 2.36 14.84
CA ILE A 104 0.32 3.39 15.09
C ILE A 104 0.65 4.28 13.91
N MET A 105 0.17 3.95 12.70
CA MET A 105 0.45 4.76 11.52
C MET A 105 -0.80 5.01 10.67
N PRO A 106 -0.87 6.15 9.98
CA PRO A 106 -1.95 6.43 9.06
C PRO A 106 -1.95 5.45 7.87
N CYS A 107 -3.14 5.12 7.41
CA CYS A 107 -3.34 4.27 6.24
C CYS A 107 -4.46 4.84 5.36
N ALA A 108 -4.34 4.67 4.07
CA ALA A 108 -5.39 4.93 3.09
C ALA A 108 -5.55 3.73 2.16
N ILE A 109 -6.79 3.48 1.72
CA ILE A 109 -7.11 2.38 0.82
C ILE A 109 -7.50 2.93 -0.54
N GLY A 110 -6.83 2.44 -1.57
CA GLY A 110 -7.14 2.73 -2.97
C GLY A 110 -7.77 1.52 -3.65
N ILE A 111 -8.97 1.69 -4.19
CA ILE A 111 -9.69 0.66 -4.93
C ILE A 111 -9.51 0.92 -6.43
N GLY A 112 -8.79 0.03 -7.10
CA GLY A 112 -8.64 0.06 -8.54
C GLY A 112 -9.82 -0.60 -9.25
N ARG A 113 -10.14 -0.08 -10.45
CA ARG A 113 -11.14 -0.63 -11.37
C ARG A 113 -12.57 -0.71 -10.80
N LEU A 114 -12.91 0.12 -9.83
CA LEU A 114 -14.25 0.15 -9.24
C LEU A 114 -15.32 0.51 -10.28
N GLY A 115 -15.05 1.44 -11.19
CA GLY A 115 -15.96 1.82 -12.24
C GLY A 115 -16.27 0.72 -13.27
N GLU A 116 -15.29 -0.15 -13.54
CA GLU A 116 -15.44 -1.29 -14.46
C GLU A 116 -16.03 -2.52 -13.75
N HIS A 117 -15.73 -2.68 -12.47
CA HIS A 117 -16.15 -3.78 -11.61
C HIS A 117 -16.77 -3.20 -10.33
N PRO A 118 -18.07 -2.83 -10.35
CA PRO A 118 -18.69 -2.09 -9.24
C PRO A 118 -19.02 -2.92 -8.01
N SER A 119 -18.75 -4.21 -8.03
CA SER A 119 -18.96 -5.12 -6.91
C SER A 119 -17.65 -5.84 -6.56
N PRO A 120 -17.23 -5.86 -5.29
CA PRO A 120 -17.83 -5.17 -4.13
C PRO A 120 -17.81 -3.65 -4.27
N SER A 121 -18.82 -2.99 -3.68
CA SER A 121 -18.95 -1.54 -3.68
C SER A 121 -18.00 -0.89 -2.67
N MET A 122 -17.87 0.43 -2.72
CA MET A 122 -17.13 1.19 -1.71
C MET A 122 -17.70 0.97 -0.30
N ASP A 123 -19.02 0.89 -0.17
CA ASP A 123 -19.68 0.62 1.12
C ASP A 123 -19.30 -0.77 1.66
N ASP A 124 -19.16 -1.77 0.80
CA ASP A 124 -18.71 -3.11 1.21
C ASP A 124 -17.29 -3.08 1.80
N TYR A 125 -16.40 -2.24 1.25
CA TYR A 125 -15.07 -2.01 1.81
C TYR A 125 -15.12 -1.34 3.19
N ILE A 126 -15.98 -0.33 3.34
CA ILE A 126 -16.16 0.37 4.61
C ILE A 126 -16.72 -0.58 5.67
N GLU A 127 -17.69 -1.42 5.32
CA GLU A 127 -18.21 -2.45 6.22
C GLU A 127 -17.15 -3.47 6.62
N GLU A 128 -16.32 -3.90 5.68
CA GLU A 128 -15.23 -4.84 5.96
C GLU A 128 -14.22 -4.23 6.94
N LEU A 129 -13.86 -2.96 6.77
CA LEU A 129 -13.02 -2.22 7.71
C LEU A 129 -13.65 -2.16 9.10
N ALA A 130 -14.94 -1.89 9.18
CA ALA A 130 -15.67 -1.82 10.44
C ALA A 130 -15.68 -3.17 11.19
N ARG A 131 -15.75 -4.29 10.47
CA ARG A 131 -15.62 -5.64 11.05
C ARG A 131 -14.26 -5.88 11.70
N HIS A 132 -13.23 -5.19 11.23
CA HIS A 132 -11.88 -5.19 11.81
C HIS A 132 -11.64 -4.06 12.81
N ASN A 133 -12.69 -3.35 13.24
CA ASN A 133 -12.62 -2.17 14.12
C ASN A 133 -11.71 -1.06 13.55
N ARG A 134 -11.76 -0.85 12.23
CA ARG A 134 -10.96 0.16 11.51
C ARG A 134 -11.88 1.20 10.87
N VAL A 135 -11.43 2.45 10.93
CA VAL A 135 -12.00 3.57 10.17
C VAL A 135 -10.85 4.19 9.38
N LEU A 136 -10.79 3.90 8.10
CA LEU A 136 -9.71 4.34 7.22
C LEU A 136 -10.31 5.02 5.98
N PRO A 137 -9.65 6.02 5.40
CA PRO A 137 -10.04 6.59 4.12
C PRO A 137 -10.03 5.53 3.01
N VAL A 138 -11.09 5.49 2.23
CA VAL A 138 -11.24 4.60 1.06
C VAL A 138 -11.52 5.47 -0.16
N LEU A 139 -10.71 5.31 -1.20
CA LEU A 139 -10.77 6.12 -2.41
C LEU A 139 -10.82 5.21 -3.65
N GLU A 140 -11.64 5.57 -4.62
CA GLU A 140 -11.53 5.00 -5.96
C GLU A 140 -10.32 5.62 -6.66
N VAL A 141 -9.45 4.80 -7.24
CA VAL A 141 -8.21 5.27 -7.87
C VAL A 141 -7.91 4.55 -9.18
N ASP A 142 -7.39 5.30 -10.13
CA ASP A 142 -6.68 4.76 -11.28
C ASP A 142 -5.18 5.00 -11.09
N VAL A 143 -4.45 3.95 -10.74
CA VAL A 143 -3.01 4.04 -10.42
C VAL A 143 -2.14 4.47 -11.60
N ARG A 144 -2.69 4.51 -12.82
CA ARG A 144 -2.03 5.06 -14.01
C ARG A 144 -2.04 6.58 -14.01
N LYS A 145 -2.97 7.19 -13.27
CA LYS A 145 -3.14 8.64 -13.18
C LYS A 145 -2.35 9.18 -11.98
N ARG A 146 -1.42 10.07 -12.28
CA ARG A 146 -0.62 10.74 -11.26
C ARG A 146 -1.49 11.41 -10.18
N ASP A 147 -2.52 12.13 -10.59
CA ASP A 147 -3.38 12.88 -9.67
C ASP A 147 -4.10 11.98 -8.66
N ASP A 148 -4.54 10.79 -9.07
CA ASP A 148 -5.19 9.83 -8.19
C ASP A 148 -4.21 9.27 -7.14
N VAL A 149 -2.98 8.99 -7.54
CA VAL A 149 -1.93 8.52 -6.62
C VAL A 149 -1.51 9.64 -5.66
N ILE A 150 -1.37 10.87 -6.15
CA ILE A 150 -1.10 12.04 -5.31
C ILE A 150 -2.22 12.23 -4.28
N LEU A 151 -3.48 12.07 -4.65
CA LEU A 151 -4.60 12.17 -3.72
C LEU A 151 -4.52 11.16 -2.57
N LEU A 152 -4.09 9.92 -2.83
CA LEU A 152 -3.83 8.92 -1.78
C LEU A 152 -2.72 9.39 -0.83
N ILE A 153 -1.65 9.93 -1.37
CA ILE A 153 -0.51 10.42 -0.59
C ILE A 153 -0.92 11.64 0.24
N ASP A 154 -1.63 12.59 -0.35
CA ASP A 154 -2.15 13.77 0.36
C ASP A 154 -3.10 13.36 1.50
N THR A 155 -3.90 12.33 1.31
CA THR A 155 -4.78 11.75 2.35
C THR A 155 -3.95 11.20 3.51
N LEU A 156 -2.82 10.54 3.25
CA LEU A 156 -1.91 10.10 4.30
C LEU A 156 -1.25 11.26 5.03
N LEU A 157 -0.76 12.24 4.29
CA LEU A 157 -0.11 13.41 4.87
C LEU A 157 -1.07 14.21 5.76
N ALA A 158 -2.32 14.34 5.34
CA ALA A 158 -3.36 15.00 6.14
C ALA A 158 -3.63 14.26 7.46
N GLN A 159 -3.60 12.93 7.46
CA GLN A 159 -3.74 12.14 8.69
C GLN A 159 -2.51 12.32 9.61
N LEU A 160 -1.31 12.36 9.05
CA LEU A 160 -0.07 12.63 9.81
C LEU A 160 -0.13 14.00 10.48
N GLU A 161 -0.51 15.03 9.74
CA GLU A 161 -0.65 16.39 10.27
C GLU A 161 -1.71 16.46 11.38
N ALA A 162 -2.87 15.83 11.18
CA ALA A 162 -3.92 15.77 12.18
C ALA A 162 -3.47 15.03 13.46
N GLY A 163 -2.69 13.96 13.34
CA GLY A 163 -2.10 13.25 14.48
C GLY A 163 -1.06 14.07 15.24
N MET A 164 -0.33 14.94 14.56
CA MET A 164 0.65 15.85 15.19
C MET A 164 -0.01 16.99 15.96
N PHE A 165 -1.22 17.39 15.58
CA PHE A 165 -1.96 18.49 16.20
C PHE A 165 -3.03 18.02 17.20
N GLY A 166 -3.18 16.72 17.37
CA GLY A 166 -4.21 16.10 18.24
C GLY A 166 -3.76 15.82 19.67
N GLU A 167 -2.62 16.34 20.10
CA GLU A 167 -2.15 16.29 21.49
C GLU A 167 -2.44 17.61 22.24
#